data_c354d1ad7bb1fd1605f5bc3d79b07c56
#
_entry.id   c354d1ad7bb1fd1605f5bc3d79b07c56
#
_cell.length_a   1.000
_cell.length_b   1.000
_cell.length_c   1.000
_cell.angle_alpha   90.00
_cell.angle_beta   90.00
_cell.angle_gamma   90.00
#
_symmetry.space_group_name_H-M   'P 1'
#
loop_
_entity.id
_entity.type
_entity.pdbx_description
1 polymer ?
#
loop_
_entity_poly.entity_id
_entity_poly.type
_entity_poly.pdbx_seq_one_letter_code
_entity_poly.pdbx_strand_id
1 'polypeptide(L)' 'MKTEIYDADPFTNDKTEHFITLDTDYRFEQRDEFFLTTKDGARIKVRVTYVRLEITASGLERELIVMKL' A
#
# COMPACT_ATOMS: atom_id res chain seq x y z
N MET A 1 3.62 -9.20 -9.30
CA MET A 1 3.31 -9.45 -7.88
C MET A 1 2.07 -8.65 -7.49
N LYS A 2 1.08 -9.32 -6.96
CA LYS A 2 -0.12 -8.64 -6.45
C LYS A 2 0.25 -7.75 -5.28
N THR A 3 -0.12 -6.48 -5.37
CA THR A 3 0.21 -5.47 -4.38
C THR A 3 -1.06 -4.75 -3.95
N GLU A 4 -1.35 -4.79 -2.66
CA GLU A 4 -2.50 -4.12 -2.04
C GLU A 4 -1.99 -2.90 -1.30
N ILE A 5 -2.60 -1.74 -1.52
CA ILE A 5 -2.20 -0.50 -0.84
C ILE A 5 -3.32 -0.06 0.09
N TYR A 6 -2.98 0.09 1.37
CA TYR A 6 -3.91 0.44 2.44
C TYR A 6 -3.45 1.69 3.17
N ASP A 7 -4.42 2.50 3.57
CA ASP A 7 -4.22 3.47 4.64
C ASP A 7 -4.29 2.73 5.97
N ALA A 8 -3.67 3.30 7.00
CA ALA A 8 -3.71 2.73 8.33
C ALA A 8 -3.80 3.82 9.39
N ASP A 9 -4.38 3.47 10.53
CA ASP A 9 -4.40 4.34 11.69
C ASP A 9 -2.97 4.48 12.22
N PRO A 10 -2.42 5.71 12.33
CA PRO A 10 -1.04 5.90 12.77
C PRO A 10 -0.80 5.48 14.22
N PHE A 11 -1.85 5.35 15.03
CA PHE A 11 -1.71 4.99 16.44
C PHE A 11 -1.80 3.48 16.68
N THR A 12 -2.64 2.79 15.91
CA THR A 12 -2.89 1.35 16.11
C THR A 12 -2.29 0.47 15.04
N ASN A 13 -1.90 1.05 13.90
CA ASN A 13 -1.46 0.35 12.68
C ASN A 13 -2.53 -0.55 12.06
N ASP A 14 -3.78 -0.37 12.47
CA ASP A 14 -4.89 -1.10 11.85
C ASP A 14 -5.19 -0.52 10.47
N LYS A 15 -5.42 -1.41 9.50
CA LYS A 15 -5.81 -1.00 8.15
C LYS A 15 -7.19 -0.35 8.22
N THR A 16 -7.30 0.88 7.69
CA THR A 16 -8.55 1.66 7.76
C THR A 16 -9.24 1.76 6.41
N GLU A 17 -8.48 1.81 5.31
CA GLU A 17 -9.05 1.96 3.98
C GLU A 17 -8.17 1.26 2.96
N HIS A 18 -8.80 0.53 2.07
CA HIS A 18 -8.10 -0.06 0.91
C HIS A 18 -8.13 0.96 -0.22
N PHE A 19 -6.96 1.38 -0.70
CA PHE A 19 -6.88 2.36 -1.76
C PHE A 19 -6.92 1.73 -3.15
N ILE A 20 -6.07 0.74 -3.40
CA ILE A 20 -5.93 0.17 -4.73
C ILE A 20 -5.24 -1.20 -4.67
N THR A 21 -5.57 -2.04 -5.63
CA THR A 21 -4.86 -3.28 -5.90
C THR A 21 -4.19 -3.14 -7.26
N LEU A 22 -2.91 -3.46 -7.34
CA LEU A 22 -2.22 -3.48 -8.63
C LEU A 22 -1.25 -4.65 -8.71
N ASP A 23 -0.93 -5.03 -9.94
CA ASP A 23 0.08 -6.05 -10.20
C ASP A 23 1.33 -5.35 -10.69
N THR A 24 2.39 -5.40 -9.91
CA THR A 24 3.65 -4.74 -10.24
C THR A 24 4.81 -5.42 -9.54
N ASP A 25 5.97 -5.39 -10.19
CA ASP A 25 7.21 -5.85 -9.59
C ASP A 25 8.07 -4.68 -9.08
N TYR A 26 7.53 -3.46 -9.12
CA TYR A 26 8.23 -2.31 -8.58
C TYR A 26 8.58 -2.55 -7.11
N ARG A 27 9.81 -2.25 -6.75
CA ARG A 27 10.30 -2.45 -5.39
C ARG A 27 10.02 -1.21 -4.55
N PHE A 28 8.92 -1.25 -3.80
CA PHE A 28 8.61 -0.22 -2.83
C PHE A 28 9.44 -0.40 -1.57
N GLU A 29 9.88 0.70 -1.01
CA GLU A 29 10.65 0.69 0.23
C GLU A 29 9.98 1.59 1.25
N GLN A 30 10.25 1.34 2.52
CA GLN A 30 9.81 2.21 3.60
C GLN A 30 10.30 3.62 3.35
N ARG A 31 9.45 4.61 3.56
CA ARG A 31 9.67 6.03 3.34
C ARG A 31 9.56 6.50 1.89
N ASP A 32 9.34 5.60 0.94
CA ASP A 32 9.03 6.03 -0.42
C ASP A 32 7.78 6.90 -0.41
N GLU A 33 7.80 7.96 -1.21
CA GLU A 33 6.65 8.84 -1.38
C GLU A 33 6.21 8.80 -2.83
N PHE A 34 4.90 8.77 -3.02
CA PHE A 34 4.33 8.78 -4.36
C PHE A 34 2.90 9.31 -4.32
N PHE A 35 2.40 9.68 -5.49
CA PHE A 35 1.00 10.01 -5.67
C PHE A 35 0.25 8.77 -6.11
N LEU A 36 -0.98 8.62 -5.60
CA LEU A 36 -1.89 7.61 -6.13
C LEU A 36 -3.23 8.25 -6.42
N THR A 37 -3.93 7.70 -7.40
CA THR A 37 -5.29 8.10 -7.72
C THR A 37 -6.22 6.99 -7.25
N THR A 38 -7.14 7.34 -6.37
CA THR A 38 -8.10 6.39 -5.81
C THR A 38 -9.18 6.03 -6.82
N LYS A 39 -10.01 5.04 -6.49
CA LYS A 39 -11.08 4.55 -7.38
C LYS A 39 -12.09 5.64 -7.73
N ASP A 40 -12.29 6.60 -6.84
CA ASP A 40 -13.20 7.73 -7.04
C ASP A 40 -12.53 8.92 -7.72
N GLY A 41 -11.28 8.78 -8.14
CA GLY A 41 -10.57 9.79 -8.90
C GLY A 41 -9.78 10.79 -8.06
N ALA A 42 -9.78 10.67 -6.74
CA ALA A 42 -8.99 11.55 -5.89
C ALA A 42 -7.49 11.24 -6.03
N ARG A 43 -6.69 12.29 -6.20
CA ARG A 43 -5.22 12.16 -6.23
C ARG A 43 -4.67 12.55 -4.86
N ILE A 44 -3.96 11.63 -4.25
CA ILE A 44 -3.39 11.85 -2.92
C ILE A 44 -1.91 11.53 -2.92
N LYS A 45 -1.16 12.25 -2.08
CA LYS A 45 0.25 11.96 -1.86
C LYS A 45 0.38 11.13 -0.59
N VAL A 46 1.18 10.08 -0.66
CA VAL A 46 1.34 9.13 0.44
C VAL A 46 2.80 8.81 0.66
N ARG A 47 3.11 8.34 1.87
CA ARG A 47 4.42 7.81 2.22
C ARG A 47 4.26 6.37 2.68
N VAL A 48 5.11 5.48 2.18
CA VAL A 48 5.13 4.09 2.63
C VAL A 48 5.68 4.02 4.05
N THR A 49 4.88 3.50 4.98
CA THR A 49 5.30 3.30 6.36
C THR A 49 5.73 1.87 6.62
N TYR A 50 5.17 0.92 5.89
CA TYR A 50 5.46 -0.49 6.11
C TYR A 50 5.22 -1.30 4.84
N VAL A 51 6.10 -2.24 4.56
CA VAL A 51 5.94 -3.19 3.46
C VAL A 51 5.84 -4.59 4.07
N ARG A 52 4.74 -5.28 3.81
CA ARG A 52 4.50 -6.63 4.28
C ARG A 52 4.49 -7.59 3.09
N LEU A 53 5.32 -8.62 3.18
CA LEU A 53 5.30 -9.71 2.20
C LEU A 53 4.57 -10.89 2.80
N GLU A 54 3.76 -11.56 1.98
CA GLU A 54 3.08 -12.77 2.36
C GLU A 54 3.29 -13.83 1.29
N ILE A 55 3.75 -15.00 1.70
CA ILE A 55 3.95 -16.14 0.81
C ILE A 55 2.79 -17.10 1.05
N THR A 56 2.02 -17.35 -0.01
CA THR A 56 0.88 -18.26 0.02
C THR A 56 1.14 -19.44 -0.89
N ALA A 57 0.24 -20.43 -0.83
CA ALA A 57 0.34 -21.59 -1.73
C ALA A 57 0.22 -21.19 -3.21
N SER A 58 -0.41 -20.06 -3.50
CA SER A 58 -0.58 -19.56 -4.87
C SER A 58 0.48 -18.54 -5.29
N GLY A 59 1.42 -18.21 -4.42
CA GLY A 59 2.52 -17.32 -4.76
C GLY A 59 2.82 -16.27 -3.71
N LEU A 60 3.41 -15.18 -4.18
CA LEU A 60 3.86 -14.08 -3.34
C LEU A 60 2.93 -12.89 -3.52
N GLU A 61 2.46 -12.36 -2.41
CA GLU A 61 1.63 -11.17 -2.34
C GLU A 61 2.29 -10.13 -1.45
N ARG A 62 1.90 -8.89 -1.63
CA ARG A 62 2.51 -7.79 -0.90
C ARG A 62 1.43 -6.78 -0.49
N GLU A 63 1.56 -6.27 0.73
CA GLU A 63 0.75 -5.17 1.22
C GLU A 63 1.64 -3.97 1.50
N LEU A 64 1.21 -2.80 1.05
CA LEU A 64 1.84 -1.54 1.42
C LEU A 64 0.91 -0.81 2.36
N ILE A 65 1.43 -0.46 3.50
CA ILE A 65 0.74 0.42 4.44
C ILE A 65 1.29 1.82 4.24
N VAL A 66 0.44 2.76 3.95
CA VAL A 66 0.84 4.12 3.62
C VAL A 66 0.16 5.12 4.52
N MET A 67 0.73 6.31 4.58
CA MET A 67 0.20 7.43 5.33
C MET A 67 -0.05 8.57 4.36
N LYS A 68 -1.23 9.17 4.42
CA LYS A 68 -1.52 10.39 3.67
C LYS A 68 -0.64 11.54 4.17
N LEU A 69 -0.08 12.25 3.25
CA LEU A 69 0.74 13.43 3.55
C LEU A 69 -0.05 14.72 3.42
#